data_4c149230ef2740472410cca616080a27
#
_entry.id   4c149230ef2740472410cca616080a27
#
_cell.length_a   1.000
_cell.length_b   1.000
_cell.length_c   1.000
_cell.angle_alpha   90.00
_cell.angle_beta   90.00
_cell.angle_gamma   90.00
#
_symmetry.space_group_name_H-M   'P 1'
#
loop_
_entity.id
_entity.type
_entity.pdbx_description
1 polymer ?
#
loop_
_entity_poly.entity_id
_entity_poly.type
_entity_poly.pdbx_seq_one_letter_code
_entity_poly.pdbx_strand_id
1 'polypeptide(L)'
;VDLYEKGGSYKLKVMEIYQAGAGRINEAFEKLKAELEEMGMFDACYKQKLPDYINRIGVVAAYPGEAVHDIVENATRRNPFIEILVYPAYVQGEQAPLSIVRGIDTLQGRNVDVIILARGGGSTEDLWAFNERMVADAVFNCPIPIVSAIGHEQQVSISDLVADMR
;
A
#
# COMPACT_ATOMS: atom_id res chain seq x y z
N VAL A 1 6.00 13.09 -35.07
CA VAL A 1 6.86 14.30 -34.85
C VAL A 1 7.09 14.93 -36.18
N ASP A 2 6.56 16.11 -36.42
CA ASP A 2 6.78 16.85 -37.65
C ASP A 2 7.80 17.96 -37.38
N LEU A 3 8.79 18.08 -38.29
CA LEU A 3 9.77 19.13 -38.27
C LEU A 3 9.27 20.32 -39.09
N TYR A 4 9.11 21.47 -38.46
CA TYR A 4 8.69 22.70 -39.11
C TYR A 4 9.88 23.60 -39.37
N GLU A 5 10.26 23.75 -40.66
CA GLU A 5 11.33 24.62 -41.14
C GLU A 5 10.78 25.97 -41.61
N LYS A 6 10.69 26.96 -40.74
CA LYS A 6 10.63 28.37 -41.14
C LYS A 6 11.39 29.23 -40.13
N GLY A 7 12.41 29.90 -40.59
CA GLY A 7 13.11 30.93 -39.81
C GLY A 7 14.28 30.47 -38.96
N GLY A 8 15.03 29.41 -39.35
CA GLY A 8 16.27 29.01 -38.67
C GLY A 8 16.11 28.45 -37.23
N SER A 9 14.89 28.10 -36.81
CA SER A 9 14.63 27.44 -35.53
C SER A 9 13.86 26.15 -35.77
N TYR A 10 14.34 25.04 -35.16
CA TYR A 10 13.65 23.77 -35.17
C TYR A 10 12.61 23.78 -34.03
N LYS A 11 11.36 23.52 -34.37
CA LYS A 11 10.27 23.33 -33.39
C LYS A 11 9.76 21.91 -33.47
N LEU A 12 9.78 21.22 -32.35
CA LEU A 12 9.10 19.92 -32.16
C LEU A 12 7.63 20.17 -31.87
N LYS A 13 6.73 19.77 -32.80
CA LYS A 13 5.31 19.72 -32.53
C LYS A 13 4.98 18.38 -31.87
N VAL A 14 4.75 18.40 -30.58
CA VAL A 14 4.32 17.22 -29.84
C VAL A 14 2.84 17.04 -30.08
N MET A 15 2.44 15.93 -30.70
CA MET A 15 1.04 15.58 -30.96
C MET A 15 0.43 14.83 -29.79
N GLU A 16 1.21 13.95 -29.16
CA GLU A 16 0.82 13.15 -28.01
C GLU A 16 2.03 12.89 -27.12
N ILE A 17 1.82 12.90 -25.82
CA ILE A 17 2.83 12.56 -24.82
C ILE A 17 2.35 11.32 -24.10
N TYR A 18 3.12 10.24 -24.21
CA TYR A 18 2.92 9.03 -23.40
C TYR A 18 4.02 8.95 -22.34
N GLN A 19 3.65 8.70 -21.10
CA GLN A 19 4.63 8.43 -20.06
C GLN A 19 5.25 7.06 -20.33
N ALA A 20 6.53 7.02 -20.64
CA ALA A 20 7.24 5.79 -20.92
C ALA A 20 7.27 4.91 -19.66
N GLY A 21 6.59 3.76 -19.70
CA GLY A 21 6.50 2.83 -18.57
C GLY A 21 5.13 2.75 -17.91
N ALA A 22 4.32 3.79 -17.90
CA ALA A 22 2.98 3.79 -17.28
C ALA A 22 2.07 2.68 -17.86
N GLY A 23 2.15 2.42 -19.16
CA GLY A 23 1.37 1.35 -19.81
C GLY A 23 1.75 -0.05 -19.31
N ARG A 24 3.05 -0.34 -19.16
CA ARG A 24 3.52 -1.65 -18.67
C ARG A 24 3.24 -1.86 -17.19
N ILE A 25 3.31 -0.80 -16.39
CA ILE A 25 2.98 -0.83 -14.97
C ILE A 25 1.50 -1.14 -14.78
N ASN A 26 0.63 -0.47 -15.54
CA ASN A 26 -0.80 -0.70 -15.48
C ASN A 26 -1.18 -2.12 -15.97
N GLU A 27 -0.54 -2.60 -17.04
CA GLU A 27 -0.75 -3.96 -17.55
C GLU A 27 -0.33 -5.03 -16.53
N ALA A 28 0.81 -4.85 -15.85
CA ALA A 28 1.26 -5.75 -14.79
C ALA A 28 0.31 -5.73 -13.58
N PHE A 29 -0.21 -4.57 -13.21
CA PHE A 29 -1.20 -4.43 -12.15
C PHE A 29 -2.50 -5.18 -12.49
N GLU A 30 -3.08 -4.94 -13.67
CA GLU A 30 -4.33 -5.58 -14.08
C GLU A 30 -4.18 -7.09 -14.22
N LYS A 31 -3.03 -7.55 -14.70
CA LYS A 31 -2.72 -8.99 -14.78
C LYS A 31 -2.68 -9.64 -13.40
N LEU A 32 -1.92 -9.05 -12.47
CA LEU A 32 -1.82 -9.59 -11.11
C LEU A 32 -3.16 -9.53 -10.39
N LYS A 33 -3.90 -8.43 -10.55
CA LYS A 33 -5.25 -8.28 -9.98
C LYS A 33 -6.18 -9.39 -10.46
N ALA A 34 -6.23 -9.64 -11.78
CA ALA A 34 -7.07 -10.70 -12.35
C ALA A 34 -6.67 -12.10 -11.84
N GLU A 35 -5.37 -12.37 -11.71
CA GLU A 35 -4.86 -13.63 -11.17
C GLU A 35 -5.30 -13.85 -9.71
N LEU A 36 -5.16 -12.82 -8.86
CA LEU A 36 -5.54 -12.90 -7.44
C LEU A 36 -7.07 -12.97 -7.26
N GLU A 37 -7.83 -12.31 -8.14
CA GLU A 37 -9.29 -12.40 -8.17
C GLU A 37 -9.76 -13.82 -8.56
N GLU A 38 -9.15 -14.43 -9.57
CA GLU A 38 -9.41 -15.83 -9.95
C GLU A 38 -9.10 -16.80 -8.81
N MET A 39 -8.06 -16.51 -8.01
CA MET A 39 -7.73 -17.27 -6.80
C MET A 39 -8.69 -17.01 -5.63
N GLY A 40 -9.63 -16.08 -5.76
CA GLY A 40 -10.59 -15.72 -4.72
C GLY A 40 -10.01 -14.90 -3.57
N MET A 41 -8.80 -14.34 -3.68
CA MET A 41 -8.13 -13.64 -2.58
C MET A 41 -8.85 -12.35 -2.15
N PHE A 42 -9.78 -11.86 -2.97
CA PHE A 42 -10.57 -10.65 -2.64
C PHE A 42 -11.94 -10.97 -2.04
N ASP A 43 -12.30 -12.26 -1.94
CA ASP A 43 -13.61 -12.68 -1.49
C ASP A 43 -13.86 -12.33 -0.02
N ALA A 44 -15.07 -11.88 0.27
CA ALA A 44 -15.48 -11.48 1.61
C ALA A 44 -15.41 -12.62 2.64
N CYS A 45 -15.47 -13.89 2.19
CA CYS A 45 -15.38 -15.04 3.08
C CYS A 45 -14.00 -15.22 3.74
N TYR A 46 -12.94 -14.66 3.13
CA TYR A 46 -11.58 -14.68 3.68
C TYR A 46 -11.26 -13.47 4.56
N LYS A 47 -12.11 -12.42 4.54
CA LYS A 47 -11.88 -11.22 5.35
C LYS A 47 -12.12 -11.52 6.83
N GLN A 48 -11.11 -11.25 7.63
CA GLN A 48 -11.19 -11.39 9.07
C GLN A 48 -11.95 -10.21 9.68
N LYS A 49 -12.73 -10.48 10.71
CA LYS A 49 -13.41 -9.42 11.47
C LYS A 49 -12.42 -8.78 12.43
N LEU A 50 -12.48 -7.45 12.54
CA LEU A 50 -11.76 -6.75 13.59
C LEU A 50 -12.28 -7.17 14.96
N PRO A 51 -11.39 -7.31 15.97
CA PRO A 51 -11.81 -7.57 17.34
C PRO A 51 -12.66 -6.42 17.89
N ASP A 52 -13.64 -6.75 18.73
CA ASP A 52 -14.50 -5.75 19.40
C ASP A 52 -13.69 -4.83 20.33
N TYR A 53 -12.60 -5.36 20.89
CA TYR A 53 -11.69 -4.64 21.77
C TYR A 53 -10.27 -4.75 21.23
N ILE A 54 -9.68 -3.61 20.96
CA ILE A 54 -8.30 -3.48 20.49
C ILE A 54 -7.49 -2.79 21.58
N ASN A 55 -6.51 -3.49 22.12
CA ASN A 55 -5.59 -2.99 23.13
C ASN A 55 -4.21 -2.67 22.55
N ARG A 56 -3.81 -3.42 21.52
CA ARG A 56 -2.48 -3.30 20.90
C ARG A 56 -2.57 -3.28 19.40
N ILE A 57 -2.10 -2.18 18.79
CA ILE A 57 -2.05 -1.98 17.35
C ILE A 57 -0.61 -2.16 16.88
N GLY A 58 -0.42 -2.98 15.84
CA GLY A 58 0.80 -3.01 15.05
C GLY A 58 0.70 -2.02 13.89
N VAL A 59 1.74 -1.28 13.60
CA VAL A 59 1.79 -0.35 12.47
C VAL A 59 3.00 -0.66 11.62
N VAL A 60 2.79 -0.96 10.34
CA VAL A 60 3.86 -1.07 9.34
C VAL A 60 3.82 0.19 8.48
N ALA A 61 4.78 1.07 8.66
CA ALA A 61 4.85 2.35 7.97
C ALA A 61 6.26 2.94 7.96
N ALA A 62 6.48 3.97 7.15
CA ALA A 62 7.69 4.78 7.25
C ALA A 62 7.75 5.49 8.61
N TYR A 63 8.91 5.43 9.27
CA TYR A 63 9.14 6.12 10.53
C TYR A 63 10.53 6.77 10.54
N PRO A 64 10.62 8.05 10.95
CA PRO A 64 9.51 8.96 11.27
C PRO A 64 8.66 9.30 10.05
N GLY A 65 7.33 9.48 10.22
CA GLY A 65 6.41 9.76 9.12
C GLY A 65 5.05 10.25 9.59
N GLU A 66 4.38 11.04 8.75
CA GLU A 66 3.06 11.64 9.04
C GLU A 66 2.00 10.58 9.35
N ALA A 67 1.97 9.47 8.57
CA ALA A 67 0.99 8.42 8.77
C ALA A 67 1.05 7.82 10.19
N VAL A 68 2.27 7.61 10.73
CA VAL A 68 2.43 7.10 12.10
C VAL A 68 1.98 8.14 13.11
N HIS A 69 2.31 9.42 12.90
CA HIS A 69 1.88 10.51 13.78
C HIS A 69 0.35 10.57 13.85
N ASP A 70 -0.33 10.54 12.71
CA ASP A 70 -1.79 10.60 12.62
C ASP A 70 -2.46 9.39 13.29
N ILE A 71 -1.91 8.18 13.08
CA ILE A 71 -2.41 6.97 13.73
C ILE A 71 -2.28 7.09 15.25
N VAL A 72 -1.11 7.50 15.74
CA VAL A 72 -0.85 7.66 17.19
C VAL A 72 -1.78 8.70 17.79
N GLU A 73 -1.89 9.89 17.18
CA GLU A 73 -2.77 10.96 17.67
C GLU A 73 -4.23 10.53 17.74
N ASN A 74 -4.75 9.95 16.65
CA ASN A 74 -6.15 9.55 16.58
C ASN A 74 -6.46 8.37 17.51
N ALA A 75 -5.58 7.38 17.59
CA ALA A 75 -5.78 6.22 18.45
C ALA A 75 -5.71 6.60 19.93
N THR A 76 -4.72 7.38 20.36
CA THR A 76 -4.55 7.80 21.76
C THR A 76 -5.62 8.78 22.21
N ARG A 77 -6.10 9.64 21.31
CA ARG A 77 -7.26 10.50 21.59
C ARG A 77 -8.52 9.70 21.88
N ARG A 78 -8.71 8.57 21.20
CA ARG A 78 -9.86 7.67 21.38
C ARG A 78 -9.70 6.77 22.60
N ASN A 79 -8.51 6.18 22.77
CA ASN A 79 -8.16 5.30 23.88
C ASN A 79 -6.75 5.61 24.37
N PRO A 80 -6.58 6.37 25.49
CA PRO A 80 -5.25 6.73 26.01
C PRO A 80 -4.41 5.53 26.49
N PHE A 81 -5.03 4.38 26.68
CA PHE A 81 -4.37 3.16 27.16
C PHE A 81 -3.95 2.21 26.04
N ILE A 82 -4.16 2.60 24.78
CA ILE A 82 -3.81 1.76 23.64
C ILE A 82 -2.28 1.67 23.49
N GLU A 83 -1.79 0.48 23.26
CA GLU A 83 -0.40 0.28 22.90
C GLU A 83 -0.23 0.29 21.38
N ILE A 84 0.77 1.00 20.88
CA ILE A 84 1.07 1.08 19.45
C ILE A 84 2.51 0.61 19.24
N LEU A 85 2.67 -0.48 18.49
CA LEU A 85 3.95 -1.00 18.07
C LEU A 85 4.22 -0.62 16.62
N VAL A 86 5.23 0.19 16.39
CA VAL A 86 5.60 0.60 15.03
C VAL A 86 6.77 -0.24 14.53
N TYR A 87 6.58 -0.88 13.40
CA TYR A 87 7.66 -1.43 12.61
C TYR A 87 8.05 -0.41 11.53
N PRO A 88 9.26 0.17 11.60
CA PRO A 88 9.73 1.13 10.60
C PRO A 88 10.05 0.40 9.30
N ALA A 89 9.19 0.58 8.29
CA ALA A 89 9.33 -0.04 6.99
C ALA A 89 9.69 0.98 5.91
N TYR A 90 10.43 0.54 4.91
CA TYR A 90 10.47 1.24 3.64
C TYR A 90 9.12 1.01 2.95
N VAL A 91 8.45 2.10 2.56
CA VAL A 91 7.12 2.05 1.90
C VAL A 91 7.19 2.50 0.44
N GLN A 92 8.39 2.82 -0.03
CA GLN A 92 8.69 3.21 -1.42
C GLN A 92 10.07 2.71 -1.81
N GLY A 93 10.31 2.59 -3.13
CA GLY A 93 11.55 2.09 -3.69
C GLY A 93 11.63 0.55 -3.73
N GLU A 94 12.72 0.04 -4.29
CA GLU A 94 12.90 -1.37 -4.64
C GLU A 94 12.87 -2.31 -3.42
N GLN A 95 13.31 -1.83 -2.26
CA GLN A 95 13.33 -2.63 -1.02
C GLN A 95 12.01 -2.61 -0.24
N ALA A 96 11.04 -1.80 -0.66
CA ALA A 96 9.80 -1.61 0.07
C ALA A 96 8.98 -2.90 0.20
N PRO A 97 8.75 -3.71 -0.85
CA PRO A 97 7.96 -4.94 -0.72
C PRO A 97 8.51 -5.88 0.35
N LEU A 98 9.81 -6.12 0.32
CA LEU A 98 10.47 -7.00 1.30
C LEU A 98 10.41 -6.42 2.73
N SER A 99 10.57 -5.10 2.86
CA SER A 99 10.49 -4.41 4.15
C SER A 99 9.09 -4.50 4.75
N ILE A 100 8.05 -4.34 3.93
CA ILE A 100 6.64 -4.47 4.33
C ILE A 100 6.33 -5.89 4.80
N VAL A 101 6.72 -6.90 4.03
CA VAL A 101 6.53 -8.32 4.38
C VAL A 101 7.18 -8.63 5.74
N ARG A 102 8.45 -8.22 5.93
CA ARG A 102 9.14 -8.40 7.22
C ARG A 102 8.45 -7.68 8.37
N GLY A 103 7.83 -6.52 8.10
CA GLY A 103 7.05 -5.78 9.09
C GLY A 103 5.83 -6.58 9.55
N ILE A 104 5.06 -7.11 8.59
CA ILE A 104 3.91 -7.96 8.86
C ILE A 104 4.33 -9.19 9.67
N ASP A 105 5.33 -9.93 9.21
CA ASP A 105 5.83 -11.13 9.88
C ASP A 105 6.32 -10.84 11.31
N THR A 106 7.04 -9.73 11.50
CA THR A 106 7.55 -9.34 12.81
C THR A 106 6.42 -9.04 13.79
N LEU A 107 5.38 -8.33 13.35
CA LEU A 107 4.26 -7.94 14.20
C LEU A 107 3.35 -9.13 14.55
N GLN A 108 3.26 -10.15 13.70
CA GLN A 108 2.54 -11.40 14.02
C GLN A 108 3.04 -12.05 15.32
N GLY A 109 4.35 -11.97 15.60
CA GLY A 109 4.96 -12.50 16.80
C GLY A 109 4.85 -11.59 18.04
N ARG A 110 4.13 -10.48 17.99
CA ARG A 110 4.12 -9.44 19.03
C ARG A 110 2.79 -9.28 19.78
N ASN A 111 1.85 -10.23 19.64
CA ASN A 111 0.53 -10.20 20.28
C ASN A 111 -0.21 -8.88 20.00
N VAL A 112 -0.20 -8.42 18.76
CA VAL A 112 -1.03 -7.29 18.32
C VAL A 112 -2.43 -7.79 17.96
N ASP A 113 -3.44 -6.97 18.20
CA ASP A 113 -4.84 -7.32 17.91
C ASP A 113 -5.22 -7.00 16.47
N VAL A 114 -4.52 -6.03 15.87
CA VAL A 114 -4.71 -5.58 14.49
C VAL A 114 -3.39 -5.01 13.96
N ILE A 115 -3.17 -5.16 12.66
CA ILE A 115 -2.04 -4.53 11.97
C ILE A 115 -2.59 -3.45 11.03
N ILE A 116 -2.05 -2.24 11.11
CA ILE A 116 -2.31 -1.16 10.16
C ILE A 116 -1.11 -1.08 9.21
N LEU A 117 -1.38 -1.29 7.93
CA LEU A 117 -0.42 -1.09 6.86
C LEU A 117 -0.63 0.31 6.31
N ALA A 118 0.28 1.24 6.64
CA ALA A 118 0.07 2.65 6.35
C ALA A 118 1.18 3.26 5.50
N ARG A 119 0.76 4.20 4.66
CA ARG A 119 1.64 5.05 3.87
C ARG A 119 1.16 6.50 3.99
N GLY A 120 2.11 7.41 4.21
CA GLY A 120 1.87 8.85 4.13
C GLY A 120 1.64 9.33 2.70
N GLY A 121 1.38 10.61 2.51
CA GLY A 121 1.24 11.24 1.20
C GLY A 121 2.49 11.03 0.32
N GLY A 122 2.29 10.91 -0.99
CA GLY A 122 3.35 10.69 -1.98
C GLY A 122 2.77 10.47 -3.37
N SER A 123 3.63 10.26 -4.36
CA SER A 123 3.20 10.05 -5.75
C SER A 123 2.53 8.69 -5.94
N THR A 124 1.76 8.54 -7.04
CA THR A 124 1.16 7.25 -7.44
C THR A 124 2.19 6.17 -7.74
N GLU A 125 3.38 6.57 -8.18
CA GLU A 125 4.49 5.66 -8.46
C GLU A 125 4.99 4.97 -7.18
N ASP A 126 4.90 5.64 -6.04
CA ASP A 126 5.29 5.10 -4.74
C ASP A 126 4.33 4.02 -4.21
N LEU A 127 3.14 3.87 -4.82
CA LEU A 127 2.18 2.81 -4.45
C LEU A 127 2.55 1.44 -5.01
N TRP A 128 3.52 1.38 -5.93
CA TRP A 128 3.84 0.12 -6.61
C TRP A 128 4.23 -1.01 -5.66
N ALA A 129 4.94 -0.69 -4.60
CA ALA A 129 5.34 -1.68 -3.59
C ALA A 129 4.16 -2.46 -2.99
N PHE A 130 3.00 -1.83 -2.87
CA PHE A 130 1.77 -2.43 -2.35
C PHE A 130 0.97 -3.22 -3.40
N ASN A 131 1.42 -3.18 -4.65
CA ASN A 131 0.89 -3.97 -5.77
C ASN A 131 1.74 -5.20 -6.08
N GLU A 132 2.78 -5.46 -5.29
CA GLU A 132 3.63 -6.63 -5.48
C GLU A 132 2.97 -7.90 -4.92
N ARG A 133 3.09 -9.01 -5.68
CA ARG A 133 2.55 -10.31 -5.30
C ARG A 133 2.93 -10.74 -3.89
N MET A 134 4.20 -10.56 -3.52
CA MET A 134 4.70 -10.99 -2.22
C MET A 134 4.04 -10.24 -1.05
N VAL A 135 3.65 -8.98 -1.25
CA VAL A 135 2.93 -8.19 -0.23
C VAL A 135 1.49 -8.65 -0.13
N ALA A 136 0.83 -8.89 -1.27
CA ALA A 136 -0.52 -9.46 -1.29
C ALA A 136 -0.59 -10.81 -0.57
N ASP A 137 0.36 -11.70 -0.84
CA ASP A 137 0.46 -13.01 -0.19
C ASP A 137 0.70 -12.88 1.33
N ALA A 138 1.55 -11.95 1.76
CA ALA A 138 1.80 -11.70 3.19
C ALA A 138 0.57 -11.14 3.91
N VAL A 139 -0.17 -10.24 3.26
CA VAL A 139 -1.43 -9.70 3.79
C VAL A 139 -2.48 -10.81 3.90
N PHE A 140 -2.67 -11.60 2.85
CA PHE A 140 -3.67 -12.66 2.80
C PHE A 140 -3.43 -13.77 3.83
N ASN A 141 -2.17 -14.17 4.02
CA ASN A 141 -1.81 -15.26 4.94
C ASN A 141 -1.63 -14.79 6.39
N CYS A 142 -1.78 -13.51 6.69
CA CYS A 142 -1.62 -13.00 8.04
C CYS A 142 -2.78 -13.48 8.94
N PRO A 143 -2.51 -14.14 10.08
CA PRO A 143 -3.55 -14.58 10.99
C PRO A 143 -4.16 -13.45 11.84
N ILE A 144 -3.60 -12.25 11.76
CA ILE A 144 -4.05 -11.06 12.46
C ILE A 144 -4.74 -10.15 11.44
N PRO A 145 -5.91 -9.58 11.74
CA PRO A 145 -6.59 -8.69 10.82
C PRO A 145 -5.72 -7.52 10.38
N ILE A 146 -5.70 -7.25 9.08
CA ILE A 146 -4.94 -6.14 8.49
C ILE A 146 -5.89 -5.06 7.99
N VAL A 147 -5.64 -3.82 8.44
CA VAL A 147 -6.29 -2.62 7.94
C VAL A 147 -5.33 -1.92 6.98
N SER A 148 -5.75 -1.72 5.74
CA SER A 148 -4.97 -0.98 4.76
C SER A 148 -5.30 0.50 4.81
N ALA A 149 -4.27 1.33 5.00
CA ALA A 149 -4.33 2.79 5.01
C ALA A 149 -3.25 3.37 4.09
N ILE A 150 -3.26 2.95 2.81
CA ILE A 150 -2.17 3.19 1.87
C ILE A 150 -2.47 4.34 0.91
N GLY A 151 -3.65 4.35 0.32
CA GLY A 151 -4.03 5.26 -0.74
C GLY A 151 -5.18 6.18 -0.40
N HIS A 152 -5.35 7.24 -1.21
CA HIS A 152 -6.56 8.04 -1.21
C HIS A 152 -7.73 7.27 -1.84
N GLU A 153 -8.97 7.72 -1.61
CA GLU A 153 -10.21 7.04 -2.05
C GLU A 153 -10.23 6.61 -3.53
N GLN A 154 -9.53 7.37 -4.39
CA GLN A 154 -9.48 7.11 -5.84
C GLN A 154 -8.38 6.14 -6.28
N GLN A 155 -7.46 5.77 -5.39
CA GLN A 155 -6.31 4.91 -5.70
C GLN A 155 -6.39 3.65 -4.87
N VAL A 156 -6.74 2.55 -5.51
CA VAL A 156 -6.85 1.24 -4.87
C VAL A 156 -5.62 0.41 -5.22
N SER A 157 -4.88 -0.01 -4.22
CA SER A 157 -3.77 -0.96 -4.38
C SER A 157 -4.27 -2.42 -4.28
N ILE A 158 -3.45 -3.37 -4.73
CA ILE A 158 -3.73 -4.80 -4.53
C ILE A 158 -3.80 -5.12 -3.04
N SER A 159 -2.93 -4.54 -2.23
CA SER A 159 -2.98 -4.71 -0.76
C SER A 159 -4.31 -4.23 -0.16
N ASP A 160 -4.93 -3.15 -0.71
CA ASP A 160 -6.25 -2.69 -0.28
C ASP A 160 -7.35 -3.72 -0.59
N LEU A 161 -7.24 -4.42 -1.74
CA LEU A 161 -8.21 -5.45 -2.14
C LEU A 161 -8.09 -6.71 -1.29
N VAL A 162 -6.87 -7.07 -0.89
CA VAL A 162 -6.59 -8.26 -0.09
C VAL A 162 -6.83 -8.03 1.40
N ALA A 163 -6.53 -6.84 1.93
CA ALA A 163 -6.68 -6.51 3.35
C ALA A 163 -8.12 -6.74 3.87
N ASP A 164 -8.24 -6.97 5.15
CA ASP A 164 -9.52 -7.24 5.81
C ASP A 164 -10.42 -6.00 5.87
N MET A 165 -9.81 -4.83 5.99
CA MET A 165 -10.48 -3.54 6.00
C MET A 165 -9.61 -2.47 5.31
N ARG A 166 -10.28 -1.46 4.76
CA ARG A 166 -9.67 -0.27 4.16
C ARG A 166 -10.26 0.99 4.80
#